data_ff1c86dcf568c8acf884f52173732f6d
#
_entry.id   ff1c86dcf568c8acf884f52173732f6d
#
_cell.length_a   1.000
_cell.length_b   1.000
_cell.length_c   1.000
_cell.angle_alpha   90.00
_cell.angle_beta   90.00
_cell.angle_gamma   90.00
#
_symmetry.space_group_name_H-M   'P 1'
#
loop_
_entity.id
_entity.type
_entity.pdbx_description
1 polymer ?
#
loop_
_entity_poly.entity_id
_entity_poly.type
_entity_poly.pdbx_seq_one_letter_code
_entity_poly.pdbx_strand_id
1 'polypeptide(L)'
;MKRLLIVNTLPEHDPAVAPALEALKGGAEEVRLIHACEKNLRPCVGCNACWLITPGVCSIHDGYEELLKAYLACDAAVFLSGTALGFVDHRMKNVIDRILPLATMYIHIVDGQCRHVPRYDRKLRFGLLYAGAADGAYLNRWMDRVMLNLGGESLGAYPISDAGEVLACI
;
A
#
# COMPACT_ATOMS: atom_id res chain seq x y z
N MET A 1 -11.88 17.41 2.38
CA MET A 1 -12.01 16.36 3.41
C MET A 1 -10.98 15.28 3.11
N LYS A 2 -9.99 15.10 4.01
CA LYS A 2 -8.88 14.15 3.81
C LYS A 2 -9.26 12.80 4.43
N ARG A 3 -9.50 11.80 3.58
CA ARG A 3 -9.82 10.41 3.97
C ARG A 3 -8.54 9.58 3.93
N LEU A 4 -8.07 9.16 5.09
CA LEU A 4 -6.89 8.35 5.26
C LEU A 4 -7.26 6.88 5.47
N LEU A 5 -6.68 6.01 4.64
CA LEU A 5 -6.71 4.58 4.88
C LEU A 5 -5.41 4.15 5.57
N ILE A 6 -5.53 3.42 6.66
CA ILE A 6 -4.39 2.78 7.33
C ILE A 6 -4.53 1.27 7.14
N VAL A 7 -3.51 0.64 6.56
CA VAL A 7 -3.43 -0.82 6.37
C VAL A 7 -2.36 -1.37 7.29
N ASN A 8 -2.77 -1.99 8.40
CA ASN A 8 -1.85 -2.56 9.36
C ASN A 8 -1.54 -4.04 9.03
N THR A 9 -0.28 -4.34 8.76
CA THR A 9 0.23 -5.71 8.56
C THR A 9 1.04 -6.23 9.75
N LEU A 10 1.33 -5.36 10.75
CA LEU A 10 1.90 -5.76 12.04
C LEU A 10 0.84 -6.48 12.90
N PRO A 11 1.24 -7.31 13.86
CA PRO A 11 0.31 -7.81 14.88
C PRO A 11 -0.46 -6.65 15.53
N GLU A 12 -1.75 -6.84 15.81
CA GLU A 12 -2.60 -5.77 16.37
C GLU A 12 -2.03 -5.19 17.67
N HIS A 13 -1.44 -6.05 18.50
CA HIS A 13 -0.87 -5.67 19.79
C HIS A 13 0.63 -5.33 19.73
N ASP A 14 1.20 -5.13 18.54
CA ASP A 14 2.57 -4.64 18.41
C ASP A 14 2.68 -3.24 19.05
N PRO A 15 3.63 -3.02 19.97
CA PRO A 15 3.72 -1.76 20.72
C PRO A 15 3.96 -0.53 19.83
N ALA A 16 4.47 -0.71 18.62
CA ALA A 16 4.69 0.38 17.68
C ALA A 16 3.39 0.84 16.98
N VAL A 17 2.34 0.01 16.95
CA VAL A 17 1.11 0.30 16.21
C VAL A 17 0.31 1.42 16.86
N ALA A 18 0.05 1.35 18.16
CA ALA A 18 -0.82 2.32 18.84
C ALA A 18 -0.30 3.77 18.75
N PRO A 19 0.98 4.08 19.00
CA PRO A 19 1.51 5.43 18.83
C PRO A 19 1.42 5.95 17.39
N ALA A 20 1.69 5.09 16.40
CA ALA A 20 1.59 5.45 14.99
C ALA A 20 0.15 5.75 14.57
N LEU A 21 -0.83 4.97 15.05
CA LEU A 21 -2.25 5.22 14.80
C LEU A 21 -2.70 6.55 15.38
N GLU A 22 -2.30 6.89 16.59
CA GLU A 22 -2.65 8.17 17.21
C GLU A 22 -2.04 9.35 16.44
N ALA A 23 -0.79 9.25 16.01
CA ALA A 23 -0.17 10.28 15.19
C ALA A 23 -0.91 10.45 13.85
N LEU A 24 -1.23 9.34 13.16
CA LEU A 24 -1.91 9.38 11.87
C LEU A 24 -3.34 9.91 11.95
N LYS A 25 -4.08 9.59 13.01
CA LYS A 25 -5.44 10.10 13.23
C LYS A 25 -5.49 11.62 13.38
N GLY A 26 -4.47 12.22 13.97
CA GLY A 26 -4.39 13.68 14.12
C GLY A 26 -4.25 14.45 12.80
N GLY A 27 -3.88 13.79 11.71
CA GLY A 27 -3.62 14.42 10.41
C GLY A 27 -4.74 14.28 9.36
N ALA A 28 -5.85 13.61 9.67
CA ALA A 28 -6.92 13.35 8.73
C ALA A 28 -8.31 13.58 9.34
N GLU A 29 -9.29 13.95 8.52
CA GLU A 29 -10.68 14.19 8.95
C GLU A 29 -11.45 12.87 9.12
N GLU A 30 -11.15 11.89 8.26
CA GLU A 30 -11.74 10.55 8.30
C GLU A 30 -10.63 9.52 8.20
N VAL A 31 -10.59 8.58 9.13
CA VAL A 31 -9.60 7.50 9.15
C VAL A 31 -10.30 6.16 9.11
N ARG A 32 -9.94 5.36 8.12
CA ARG A 32 -10.33 3.95 8.03
C ARG A 32 -9.12 3.07 8.32
N LEU A 33 -9.24 2.20 9.32
CA LEU A 33 -8.21 1.23 9.68
C LEU A 33 -8.62 -0.17 9.21
N ILE A 34 -7.70 -0.89 8.54
CA ILE A 34 -7.86 -2.30 8.17
C ILE A 34 -6.67 -3.08 8.73
N HIS A 35 -6.93 -4.01 9.65
CA HIS A 35 -5.94 -4.95 10.15
C HIS A 35 -5.77 -6.10 9.15
N ALA A 36 -4.85 -5.94 8.21
CA ALA A 36 -4.57 -6.95 7.18
C ALA A 36 -3.85 -8.18 7.75
N CYS A 37 -3.18 -8.03 8.91
CA CYS A 37 -2.52 -9.11 9.63
C CYS A 37 -3.51 -10.21 10.12
N GLU A 38 -4.76 -9.82 10.41
CA GLU A 38 -5.82 -10.73 10.86
C GLU A 38 -6.51 -11.44 9.70
N LYS A 39 -6.32 -10.97 8.49
CA LYS A 39 -6.86 -11.58 7.28
C LYS A 39 -5.87 -12.62 6.76
N ASN A 40 -6.34 -13.83 6.52
CA ASN A 40 -5.53 -14.89 5.90
C ASN A 40 -5.34 -14.62 4.39
N LEU A 41 -4.68 -13.51 4.07
CA LEU A 41 -4.45 -13.09 2.69
C LEU A 41 -3.39 -13.97 2.03
N ARG A 42 -3.79 -14.69 0.98
CA ARG A 42 -2.88 -15.51 0.19
C ARG A 42 -2.00 -14.64 -0.73
N PRO A 43 -0.77 -15.09 -1.05
CA PRO A 43 0.10 -14.38 -1.98
C PRO A 43 -0.48 -14.37 -3.39
N CYS A 44 -0.04 -13.39 -4.20
CA CYS A 44 -0.32 -13.37 -5.63
C CYS A 44 0.34 -14.58 -6.30
N VAL A 45 -0.43 -15.34 -7.09
CA VAL A 45 0.08 -16.52 -7.83
C VAL A 45 0.41 -16.21 -9.29
N GLY A 46 0.35 -14.93 -9.70
CA GLY A 46 0.70 -14.50 -11.06
C GLY A 46 -0.24 -15.03 -12.16
N CYS A 47 -1.47 -15.40 -11.84
CA CYS A 47 -2.42 -15.99 -12.79
C CYS A 47 -2.94 -15.02 -13.87
N ASN A 48 -2.72 -13.71 -13.68
CA ASN A 48 -3.17 -12.62 -14.57
C ASN A 48 -4.69 -12.54 -14.79
N ALA A 49 -5.51 -13.30 -14.05
CA ALA A 49 -6.96 -13.29 -14.20
C ALA A 49 -7.55 -11.89 -14.01
N CYS A 50 -7.01 -11.11 -13.06
CA CYS A 50 -7.42 -9.72 -12.78
C CYS A 50 -7.15 -8.74 -13.94
N TRP A 51 -6.43 -9.16 -14.96
CA TRP A 51 -6.18 -8.38 -16.18
C TRP A 51 -6.94 -8.95 -17.40
N LEU A 52 -7.01 -10.29 -17.53
CA LEU A 52 -7.41 -10.98 -18.75
C LEU A 52 -8.82 -11.57 -18.68
N ILE A 53 -9.26 -12.03 -17.51
CA ILE A 53 -10.52 -12.77 -17.34
C ILE A 53 -11.56 -11.93 -16.61
N THR A 54 -11.19 -11.38 -15.45
CA THR A 54 -12.05 -10.54 -14.61
C THR A 54 -11.38 -9.18 -14.34
N PRO A 55 -11.31 -8.28 -15.34
CA PRO A 55 -10.58 -7.04 -15.22
C PRO A 55 -10.94 -6.24 -13.97
N GLY A 56 -9.93 -5.95 -13.13
CA GLY A 56 -10.12 -5.23 -11.87
C GLY A 56 -10.49 -6.10 -10.67
N VAL A 57 -10.68 -7.42 -10.84
CA VAL A 57 -11.07 -8.35 -9.78
C VAL A 57 -10.04 -9.48 -9.65
N CYS A 58 -9.52 -9.70 -8.44
CA CYS A 58 -8.63 -10.83 -8.17
C CYS A 58 -9.43 -12.14 -8.14
N SER A 59 -8.89 -13.20 -8.74
CA SER A 59 -9.49 -14.55 -8.71
C SER A 59 -9.36 -15.26 -7.35
N ILE A 60 -8.55 -14.73 -6.43
CA ILE A 60 -8.41 -15.25 -5.08
C ILE A 60 -9.40 -14.50 -4.18
N HIS A 61 -10.45 -15.19 -3.74
CA HIS A 61 -11.51 -14.64 -2.89
C HIS A 61 -11.18 -14.91 -1.41
N ASP A 62 -10.43 -14.01 -0.78
CA ASP A 62 -10.01 -14.09 0.62
C ASP A 62 -10.20 -12.77 1.38
N GLY A 63 -11.06 -11.89 0.86
CA GLY A 63 -11.34 -10.57 1.43
C GLY A 63 -10.39 -9.47 0.97
N TYR A 64 -9.43 -9.75 0.09
CA TYR A 64 -8.53 -8.71 -0.44
C TYR A 64 -9.27 -7.63 -1.25
N GLU A 65 -10.41 -7.94 -1.83
CA GLU A 65 -11.28 -7.01 -2.55
C GLU A 65 -11.74 -5.82 -1.69
N GLU A 66 -11.78 -6.00 -0.37
CA GLU A 66 -12.05 -4.90 0.56
C GLU A 66 -10.94 -3.84 0.53
N LEU A 67 -9.67 -4.29 0.47
CA LEU A 67 -8.52 -3.40 0.36
C LEU A 67 -8.54 -2.64 -0.98
N LEU A 68 -8.82 -3.33 -2.09
CA LEU A 68 -8.92 -2.68 -3.41
C LEU A 68 -9.97 -1.57 -3.44
N LYS A 69 -11.16 -1.83 -2.87
CA LYS A 69 -12.23 -0.83 -2.74
C LYS A 69 -11.81 0.32 -1.83
N ALA A 70 -11.11 0.02 -0.72
CA ALA A 70 -10.64 1.03 0.22
C ALA A 70 -9.58 1.96 -0.41
N TYR A 71 -8.65 1.43 -1.20
CA TYR A 71 -7.67 2.24 -1.94
C TYR A 71 -8.33 3.23 -2.91
N LEU A 72 -9.41 2.81 -3.57
CA LEU A 72 -10.14 3.69 -4.48
C LEU A 72 -11.02 4.71 -3.75
N ALA A 73 -11.38 4.45 -2.51
CA ALA A 73 -12.24 5.33 -1.71
C ALA A 73 -11.47 6.37 -0.89
N CYS A 74 -10.19 6.15 -0.59
CA CYS A 74 -9.38 7.07 0.24
C CYS A 74 -8.64 8.11 -0.60
N ASP A 75 -8.16 9.17 0.03
CA ASP A 75 -7.32 10.19 -0.60
C ASP A 75 -5.82 9.87 -0.44
N ALA A 76 -5.48 9.11 0.61
CA ALA A 76 -4.15 8.53 0.83
C ALA A 76 -4.27 7.21 1.58
N ALA A 77 -3.29 6.31 1.38
CA ALA A 77 -3.16 5.08 2.15
C ALA A 77 -1.77 5.00 2.78
N VAL A 78 -1.71 4.66 4.06
CA VAL A 78 -0.47 4.43 4.80
C VAL A 78 -0.42 2.98 5.26
N PHE A 79 0.66 2.29 4.92
CA PHE A 79 0.89 0.91 5.31
C PHE A 79 1.78 0.86 6.55
N LEU A 80 1.39 0.06 7.55
CA LEU A 80 2.23 -0.27 8.69
C LEU A 80 2.78 -1.69 8.47
N SER A 81 4.12 -1.84 8.47
CA SER A 81 4.80 -3.10 8.11
C SER A 81 5.92 -3.43 9.08
N GLY A 82 6.06 -4.71 9.41
CA GLY A 82 7.31 -5.24 9.93
C GLY A 82 8.39 -5.31 8.84
N THR A 83 9.63 -5.54 9.28
CA THR A 83 10.76 -5.75 8.38
C THR A 83 11.37 -7.14 8.55
N ALA A 84 11.88 -7.70 7.45
CA ALA A 84 12.64 -8.93 7.41
C ALA A 84 13.77 -8.79 6.41
N LEU A 85 15.00 -9.14 6.78
CA LEU A 85 16.19 -9.06 5.91
C LEU A 85 16.41 -7.66 5.29
N GLY A 86 16.10 -6.60 6.04
CA GLY A 86 16.25 -5.22 5.59
C GLY A 86 15.15 -4.71 4.65
N PHE A 87 14.11 -5.51 4.42
CA PHE A 87 12.98 -5.20 3.54
C PHE A 87 11.64 -5.37 4.29
N VAL A 88 10.50 -5.04 3.66
CA VAL A 88 9.17 -5.31 4.23
C VAL A 88 8.96 -6.82 4.43
N ASP A 89 8.21 -7.18 5.45
CA ASP A 89 7.91 -8.58 5.72
C ASP A 89 6.96 -9.20 4.67
N HIS A 90 6.76 -10.51 4.75
CA HIS A 90 5.93 -11.26 3.80
C HIS A 90 4.46 -10.83 3.80
N ARG A 91 3.92 -10.34 4.94
CA ARG A 91 2.53 -9.89 5.03
C ARG A 91 2.31 -8.64 4.21
N MET A 92 3.20 -7.65 4.39
CA MET A 92 3.18 -6.44 3.58
C MET A 92 3.43 -6.76 2.11
N LYS A 93 4.38 -7.66 1.82
CA LYS A 93 4.66 -8.08 0.44
C LYS A 93 3.42 -8.70 -0.22
N ASN A 94 2.68 -9.56 0.48
CA ASN A 94 1.41 -10.12 -0.01
C ASN A 94 0.36 -9.04 -0.31
N VAL A 95 0.29 -8.01 0.52
CA VAL A 95 -0.63 -6.89 0.29
C VAL A 95 -0.25 -6.12 -0.98
N ILE A 96 1.01 -5.76 -1.14
CA ILE A 96 1.47 -4.96 -2.29
C ILE A 96 1.46 -5.77 -3.60
N ASP A 97 1.81 -7.04 -3.59
CA ASP A 97 1.81 -7.85 -4.83
C ASP A 97 0.41 -8.07 -5.40
N ARG A 98 -0.63 -7.84 -4.61
CA ARG A 98 -2.02 -8.02 -5.04
C ARG A 98 -2.73 -6.74 -5.46
N ILE A 99 -2.03 -5.62 -5.59
CA ILE A 99 -2.60 -4.37 -6.11
C ILE A 99 -2.78 -4.36 -7.64
N LEU A 100 -2.32 -5.39 -8.34
CA LEU A 100 -2.39 -5.52 -9.81
C LEU A 100 -3.77 -5.21 -10.42
N PRO A 101 -4.93 -5.52 -9.77
CA PRO A 101 -6.24 -5.13 -10.29
C PRO A 101 -6.42 -3.61 -10.46
N LEU A 102 -5.63 -2.77 -9.79
CA LEU A 102 -5.68 -1.31 -9.91
C LEU A 102 -5.02 -0.79 -11.20
N ALA A 103 -4.19 -1.60 -11.84
CA ALA A 103 -3.59 -1.31 -13.14
C ALA A 103 -4.23 -2.16 -14.25
N THR A 104 -3.97 -1.79 -15.50
CA THR A 104 -4.31 -2.61 -16.67
C THR A 104 -3.10 -3.43 -17.12
N MET A 105 -3.31 -4.41 -17.99
CA MET A 105 -2.22 -5.12 -18.65
C MET A 105 -1.49 -4.27 -19.70
N TYR A 106 -2.11 -3.17 -20.14
CA TYR A 106 -1.54 -2.29 -21.15
C TYR A 106 -0.36 -1.51 -20.56
N ILE A 107 0.67 -1.35 -21.38
CA ILE A 107 1.86 -0.58 -21.02
C ILE A 107 2.04 0.60 -21.98
N HIS A 108 2.60 1.67 -21.45
CA HIS A 108 3.01 2.83 -22.22
C HIS A 108 4.43 3.25 -21.81
N ILE A 109 5.08 4.01 -22.66
CA ILE A 109 6.42 4.54 -22.37
C ILE A 109 6.26 5.96 -21.83
N VAL A 110 6.76 6.18 -20.61
CA VAL A 110 6.82 7.50 -19.98
C VAL A 110 8.27 7.73 -19.53
N ASP A 111 8.90 8.77 -19.99
CA ASP A 111 10.31 9.09 -19.69
C ASP A 111 11.27 7.92 -19.95
N GLY A 112 11.08 7.21 -21.06
CA GLY A 112 11.89 6.05 -21.44
C GLY A 112 11.65 4.78 -20.61
N GLN A 113 10.63 4.75 -19.75
CA GLN A 113 10.31 3.61 -18.88
C GLN A 113 8.94 3.02 -19.23
N CYS A 114 8.86 1.68 -19.26
CA CYS A 114 7.59 0.96 -19.36
C CYS A 114 6.79 1.10 -18.07
N ARG A 115 5.53 1.48 -18.18
CA ARG A 115 4.59 1.60 -17.06
C ARG A 115 3.23 1.05 -17.45
N HIS A 116 2.52 0.52 -16.46
CA HIS A 116 1.14 0.13 -16.68
C HIS A 116 0.23 1.35 -16.85
N VAL A 117 -0.75 1.23 -17.74
CA VAL A 117 -1.84 2.20 -17.82
C VAL A 117 -2.74 2.00 -16.60
N PRO A 118 -2.99 3.04 -15.77
CA PRO A 118 -3.91 2.95 -14.65
C PRO A 118 -5.32 2.51 -15.11
N ARG A 119 -6.00 1.71 -14.30
CA ARG A 119 -7.37 1.26 -14.60
C ARG A 119 -8.41 2.33 -14.30
N TYR A 120 -8.16 3.13 -13.27
CA TYR A 120 -9.11 4.10 -12.74
C TYR A 120 -8.56 5.52 -12.92
N ASP A 121 -9.42 6.46 -13.25
CA ASP A 121 -9.08 7.88 -13.30
C ASP A 121 -9.02 8.46 -11.87
N ARG A 122 -8.05 7.95 -11.11
CA ARG A 122 -7.78 8.36 -9.73
C ARG A 122 -6.30 8.23 -9.42
N LYS A 123 -5.70 9.32 -8.97
CA LYS A 123 -4.31 9.31 -8.51
C LYS A 123 -4.25 8.69 -7.11
N LEU A 124 -3.70 7.49 -7.03
CA LEU A 124 -3.44 6.81 -5.77
C LEU A 124 -2.22 7.44 -5.07
N ARG A 125 -2.25 7.53 -3.73
CA ARG A 125 -1.16 8.08 -2.93
C ARG A 125 -0.88 7.14 -1.77
N PHE A 126 0.29 6.50 -1.78
CA PHE A 126 0.66 5.48 -0.80
C PHE A 126 1.95 5.84 -0.08
N GLY A 127 1.97 5.61 1.24
CA GLY A 127 3.13 5.73 2.11
C GLY A 127 3.37 4.47 2.94
N LEU A 128 4.58 4.30 3.43
CA LEU A 128 5.01 3.16 4.24
C LEU A 128 5.60 3.63 5.56
N LEU A 129 5.12 3.06 6.66
CA LEU A 129 5.75 3.14 7.98
C LEU A 129 6.26 1.74 8.35
N TYR A 130 7.56 1.61 8.59
CA TYR A 130 8.17 0.32 8.86
C TYR A 130 8.70 0.23 10.30
N ALA A 131 8.47 -0.93 10.94
CA ALA A 131 8.97 -1.28 12.26
C ALA A 131 10.07 -2.34 12.13
N GLY A 132 11.26 -2.03 12.67
CA GLY A 132 12.42 -2.90 12.63
C GLY A 132 13.56 -2.35 11.77
N ALA A 133 14.64 -3.13 11.66
CA ALA A 133 15.84 -2.72 10.93
C ALA A 133 15.61 -2.82 9.40
N ALA A 134 15.87 -1.74 8.68
CA ALA A 134 15.77 -1.70 7.22
C ALA A 134 16.69 -0.62 6.63
N ASP A 135 16.98 -0.75 5.33
CA ASP A 135 17.53 0.34 4.53
C ASP A 135 16.37 1.27 4.11
N GLY A 136 16.18 2.35 4.86
CA GLY A 136 15.10 3.32 4.61
C GLY A 136 15.19 3.97 3.22
N ALA A 137 16.40 4.22 2.72
CA ALA A 137 16.59 4.77 1.37
C ALA A 137 16.15 3.76 0.29
N TYR A 138 16.41 2.46 0.51
CA TYR A 138 15.93 1.42 -0.39
C TYR A 138 14.41 1.27 -0.34
N LEU A 139 13.81 1.25 0.85
CA LEU A 139 12.35 1.19 1.01
C LEU A 139 11.65 2.38 0.35
N ASN A 140 12.22 3.57 0.47
CA ASN A 140 11.70 4.77 -0.20
C ASN A 140 11.71 4.61 -1.71
N ARG A 141 12.86 4.24 -2.31
CA ARG A 141 12.95 3.97 -3.75
C ARG A 141 12.01 2.85 -4.20
N TRP A 142 11.81 1.82 -3.39
CA TRP A 142 10.85 0.76 -3.70
C TRP A 142 9.42 1.27 -3.73
N MET A 143 8.99 2.06 -2.73
CA MET A 143 7.65 2.66 -2.71
C MET A 143 7.45 3.60 -3.90
N ASP A 144 8.44 4.41 -4.25
CA ASP A 144 8.41 5.27 -5.45
C ASP A 144 8.17 4.45 -6.71
N ARG A 145 8.84 3.29 -6.85
CA ARG A 145 8.67 2.40 -8.01
C ARG A 145 7.30 1.75 -8.05
N VAL A 146 6.75 1.35 -6.89
CA VAL A 146 5.38 0.82 -6.78
C VAL A 146 4.38 1.86 -7.29
N MET A 147 4.47 3.08 -6.78
CA MET A 147 3.52 4.14 -7.13
C MET A 147 3.68 4.62 -8.58
N LEU A 148 4.89 4.70 -9.06
CA LEU A 148 5.18 5.03 -10.44
C LEU A 148 4.48 4.09 -11.43
N ASN A 149 4.50 2.77 -11.15
CA ASN A 149 3.84 1.76 -11.98
C ASN A 149 2.31 1.81 -11.91
N LEU A 150 1.75 2.40 -10.86
CA LEU A 150 0.31 2.60 -10.71
C LEU A 150 -0.16 3.97 -11.25
N GLY A 151 0.75 4.80 -11.76
CA GLY A 151 0.44 6.17 -12.13
C GLY A 151 0.07 7.04 -10.93
N GLY A 152 0.51 6.63 -9.73
CA GLY A 152 0.21 7.28 -8.45
C GLY A 152 1.35 8.17 -7.94
N GLU A 153 1.30 8.47 -6.66
CA GLU A 153 2.27 9.30 -5.95
C GLU A 153 2.76 8.59 -4.68
N SER A 154 4.07 8.53 -4.49
CA SER A 154 4.68 8.03 -3.27
C SER A 154 4.65 9.11 -2.19
N LEU A 155 4.20 8.74 -1.00
CA LEU A 155 4.30 9.55 0.21
C LEU A 155 5.57 9.21 1.02
N GLY A 156 6.46 8.39 0.46
CA GLY A 156 7.70 7.97 1.09
C GLY A 156 7.58 6.74 1.98
N ALA A 157 8.73 6.35 2.54
CA ALA A 157 8.87 5.26 3.49
C ALA A 157 9.70 5.74 4.69
N TYR A 158 9.13 5.63 5.90
CA TYR A 158 9.71 6.15 7.13
C TYR A 158 9.69 5.11 8.24
N PRO A 159 10.59 5.20 9.23
CA PRO A 159 10.44 4.45 10.48
C PRO A 159 9.07 4.72 11.11
N ILE A 160 8.46 3.71 11.72
CA ILE A 160 7.13 3.85 12.31
C ILE A 160 7.09 4.89 13.46
N SER A 161 8.23 5.18 14.09
CA SER A 161 8.39 6.27 15.05
C SER A 161 8.16 7.66 14.44
N ASP A 162 8.38 7.79 13.15
CA ASP A 162 8.38 9.05 12.42
C ASP A 162 7.09 9.22 11.59
N ALA A 163 5.97 8.73 12.13
CA ALA A 163 4.66 8.75 11.46
C ALA A 163 4.20 10.15 11.02
N GLY A 164 4.71 11.21 11.68
CA GLY A 164 4.46 12.60 11.29
C GLY A 164 5.00 12.98 9.91
N GLU A 165 6.10 12.35 9.46
CA GLU A 165 6.73 12.67 8.18
C GLU A 165 5.81 12.29 7.00
N VAL A 166 5.11 11.16 7.09
CA VAL A 166 4.17 10.77 6.03
C VAL A 166 2.95 11.71 5.98
N LEU A 167 2.53 12.26 7.12
CA LEU A 167 1.42 13.22 7.18
C LEU A 167 1.77 14.55 6.52
N ALA A 168 3.02 14.99 6.62
CA ALA A 168 3.48 16.21 5.95
C ALA A 168 3.38 16.11 4.40
N CYS A 169 3.33 14.88 3.89
CA CYS A 169 3.16 14.60 2.46
C CYS A 169 1.68 14.45 2.04
N ILE A 170 0.71 14.34 2.97
CA ILE A 170 -0.72 14.22 2.70
C ILE A 170 -1.39 15.58 2.63
#